data_d09543560ec89e23655cb18c55cdc767
#
_entry.id   d09543560ec89e23655cb18c55cdc767
#
_cell.length_a   1.000
_cell.length_b   1.000
_cell.length_c   1.000
_cell.angle_alpha   90.00
_cell.angle_beta   90.00
_cell.angle_gamma   90.00
#
_symmetry.space_group_name_H-M   'P 1'
#
loop_
_entity.id
_entity.type
_entity.pdbx_description
1 polymer ?
#
loop_
_entity_poly.entity_id
_entity_poly.type
_entity_poly.pdbx_seq_one_letter_code
_entity_poly.pdbx_strand_id
1 'polypeptide(L)'
;MVQQPTHLTTTMPKCAVIDVGSNTSKLLIAEVRNGTIQSVDFQKSYPCRISSEKKVGNQLLLSKAKIFQLVETIKSLHSESINFQPFTTIVVGTEALRLTQNIAELKEAIMQTTGLSLVVLTGKQEAEGIALGIKTDPQFDKLEDFHAFDLGGGSLEVLEVKQNKVVLTESMPLGSVALLQKFIQQPAEPLGEKEQSLILSTTKKMLASNLPKLKPCRFLIASGGTIVHVRKILDGISVYNDNSVEHKIFDRACIQQLVESICGLNMAERKIRYPQIPVDRLDIFPVGLLTILGVMEVLHINKIHHTFHNLRYGLAAYPELIHGNLNESI
;
A
#
# COMPACT_ATOMS: atom_id res chain seq x y z
N MET A 1 -55.97 14.17 3.34
CA MET A 1 -54.94 13.14 3.28
C MET A 1 -53.69 13.76 2.69
N VAL A 2 -52.74 14.11 3.54
CA VAL A 2 -51.44 14.66 3.11
C VAL A 2 -50.53 13.46 2.84
N GLN A 3 -50.16 13.25 1.58
CA GLN A 3 -49.15 12.25 1.22
C GLN A 3 -47.81 12.70 1.80
N GLN A 4 -47.25 11.91 2.71
CA GLN A 4 -45.86 12.04 3.14
C GLN A 4 -44.94 11.75 1.96
N PRO A 5 -43.88 12.54 1.74
CA PRO A 5 -42.89 12.22 0.72
C PRO A 5 -42.17 10.96 1.14
N THR A 6 -42.25 9.93 0.32
CA THR A 6 -41.38 8.75 0.40
C THR A 6 -39.94 9.21 0.21
N HIS A 7 -39.16 9.27 1.30
CA HIS A 7 -37.72 9.38 1.23
C HIS A 7 -37.18 8.14 0.47
N LEU A 8 -36.98 8.30 -0.83
CA LEU A 8 -36.11 7.43 -1.58
C LEU A 8 -34.73 7.59 -0.97
N THR A 9 -34.33 6.66 -0.11
CA THR A 9 -32.93 6.49 0.28
C THR A 9 -32.17 6.08 -0.99
N THR A 10 -31.65 7.06 -1.71
CA THR A 10 -30.68 6.81 -2.79
C THR A 10 -29.44 6.23 -2.13
N THR A 11 -29.35 4.90 -2.11
CA THR A 11 -28.12 4.22 -1.70
C THR A 11 -27.00 4.70 -2.62
N MET A 12 -25.95 5.27 -2.03
CA MET A 12 -24.80 5.73 -2.80
C MET A 12 -24.08 4.54 -3.41
N PRO A 13 -23.51 4.68 -4.63
CA PRO A 13 -22.81 3.59 -5.25
C PRO A 13 -21.56 3.21 -4.43
N LYS A 14 -21.41 1.92 -4.13
CA LYS A 14 -20.26 1.35 -3.44
C LYS A 14 -19.31 0.76 -4.45
N CYS A 15 -18.02 0.95 -4.22
CA CYS A 15 -16.95 0.27 -4.97
C CYS A 15 -16.19 -0.68 -4.04
N ALA A 16 -15.96 -1.91 -4.50
CA ALA A 16 -15.09 -2.86 -3.86
C ALA A 16 -13.78 -2.97 -4.62
N VAL A 17 -12.64 -2.82 -3.94
CA VAL A 17 -11.31 -2.95 -4.53
C VAL A 17 -10.55 -4.05 -3.80
N ILE A 18 -10.16 -5.09 -4.54
CA ILE A 18 -9.27 -6.16 -4.09
C ILE A 18 -7.88 -5.91 -4.69
N ASP A 19 -6.92 -5.55 -3.84
CA ASP A 19 -5.53 -5.30 -4.19
C ASP A 19 -4.66 -6.50 -3.80
N VAL A 20 -4.04 -7.14 -4.79
CA VAL A 20 -3.16 -8.30 -4.62
C VAL A 20 -1.71 -7.83 -4.64
N GLY A 21 -1.20 -7.50 -3.45
CA GLY A 21 0.16 -7.01 -3.26
C GLY A 21 1.19 -8.12 -2.97
N SER A 22 2.45 -7.74 -2.86
CA SER A 22 3.57 -8.66 -2.66
C SER A 22 3.52 -9.44 -1.33
N ASN A 23 2.99 -8.84 -0.27
CA ASN A 23 2.90 -9.45 1.07
C ASN A 23 1.46 -9.78 1.48
N THR A 24 0.49 -8.95 1.10
CA THR A 24 -0.91 -9.07 1.54
C THR A 24 -1.87 -8.80 0.39
N SER A 25 -2.98 -9.55 0.34
CA SER A 25 -4.16 -9.21 -0.45
C SER A 25 -5.14 -8.44 0.43
N LYS A 26 -5.67 -7.32 -0.06
CA LYS A 26 -6.48 -6.39 0.73
C LYS A 26 -7.78 -6.06 0.02
N LEU A 27 -8.88 -6.00 0.78
CA LEU A 27 -10.19 -5.52 0.33
C LEU A 27 -10.46 -4.16 0.97
N LEU A 28 -10.97 -3.24 0.17
CA LEU A 28 -11.62 -2.00 0.58
C LEU A 28 -13.02 -1.97 -0.02
N ILE A 29 -14.04 -1.64 0.78
CA ILE A 29 -15.39 -1.31 0.30
C ILE A 29 -15.70 0.09 0.77
N ALA A 30 -15.98 0.99 -0.16
CA ALA A 30 -16.24 2.38 0.12
C ALA A 30 -17.47 2.89 -0.65
N GLU A 31 -18.22 3.77 -0.03
CA GLU A 31 -19.21 4.61 -0.72
C GLU A 31 -18.51 5.75 -1.43
N VAL A 32 -18.85 5.96 -2.70
CA VAL A 32 -18.18 6.94 -3.56
C VAL A 32 -19.20 7.87 -4.20
N ARG A 33 -18.87 9.17 -4.19
CA ARG A 33 -19.67 10.19 -4.88
C ARG A 33 -18.75 11.22 -5.53
N ASN A 34 -18.87 11.36 -6.84
CA ASN A 34 -18.08 12.35 -7.62
C ASN A 34 -16.58 12.32 -7.31
N GLY A 35 -15.96 11.13 -7.33
CA GLY A 35 -14.54 10.97 -7.04
C GLY A 35 -14.13 11.16 -5.57
N THR A 36 -15.10 11.29 -4.66
CA THR A 36 -14.83 11.47 -3.22
C THR A 36 -15.32 10.25 -2.43
N ILE A 37 -14.54 9.79 -1.50
CA ILE A 37 -14.93 8.74 -0.54
C ILE A 37 -15.83 9.37 0.52
N GLN A 38 -17.06 8.88 0.63
CA GLN A 38 -18.04 9.34 1.62
C GLN A 38 -17.92 8.56 2.93
N SER A 39 -17.73 7.25 2.82
CA SER A 39 -17.50 6.35 3.94
C SER A 39 -16.69 5.13 3.52
N VAL A 40 -16.02 4.54 4.49
CA VAL A 40 -15.40 3.21 4.35
C VAL A 40 -16.28 2.23 5.12
N ASP A 41 -16.92 1.31 4.40
CA ASP A 41 -17.85 0.36 4.99
C ASP A 41 -17.14 -0.88 5.51
N PHE A 42 -16.06 -1.30 4.82
CA PHE A 42 -15.35 -2.52 5.19
C PHE A 42 -13.90 -2.51 4.67
N GLN A 43 -13.01 -3.05 5.49
CA GLN A 43 -11.64 -3.36 5.10
C GLN A 43 -11.20 -4.71 5.66
N LYS A 44 -10.47 -5.47 4.85
CA LYS A 44 -9.87 -6.73 5.27
C LYS A 44 -8.55 -6.98 4.56
N SER A 45 -7.66 -7.72 5.20
CA SER A 45 -6.40 -8.13 4.60
C SER A 45 -6.06 -9.58 4.95
N TYR A 46 -5.51 -10.29 3.98
CA TYR A 46 -4.97 -11.64 4.13
C TYR A 46 -3.50 -11.69 3.73
N PRO A 47 -2.64 -12.35 4.52
CA PRO A 47 -1.25 -12.57 4.10
C PRO A 47 -1.22 -13.47 2.85
N CYS A 48 -0.46 -13.08 1.85
CA CYS A 48 -0.27 -13.88 0.63
C CYS A 48 1.20 -14.15 0.33
N ARG A 49 2.11 -13.25 0.72
CA ARG A 49 3.57 -13.33 0.56
C ARG A 49 4.01 -13.95 -0.78
N ILE A 50 3.55 -13.34 -1.89
CA ILE A 50 3.86 -13.79 -3.26
C ILE A 50 5.36 -13.79 -3.52
N SER A 51 6.06 -12.82 -2.99
CA SER A 51 7.51 -12.66 -3.16
C SER A 51 8.34 -13.81 -2.57
N SER A 52 7.75 -14.72 -1.78
CA SER A 52 8.43 -15.94 -1.31
C SER A 52 8.52 -17.05 -2.37
N GLU A 53 7.85 -16.89 -3.50
CA GLU A 53 7.88 -17.88 -4.58
C GLU A 53 9.22 -17.90 -5.31
N LYS A 54 9.47 -18.98 -6.05
CA LYS A 54 10.74 -19.21 -6.76
C LYS A 54 11.02 -18.10 -7.76
N LYS A 55 12.22 -17.55 -7.73
CA LYS A 55 12.71 -16.62 -8.76
C LYS A 55 13.39 -17.38 -9.89
N VAL A 56 13.07 -17.01 -11.12
CA VAL A 56 13.70 -17.45 -12.35
C VAL A 56 14.24 -16.18 -13.03
N GLY A 57 15.53 -15.91 -12.87
CA GLY A 57 16.10 -14.60 -13.19
C GLY A 57 15.50 -13.50 -12.32
N ASN A 58 14.95 -12.48 -12.95
CA ASN A 58 14.26 -11.36 -12.27
C ASN A 58 12.74 -11.58 -12.15
N GLN A 59 12.21 -12.72 -12.58
CA GLN A 59 10.78 -13.01 -12.56
C GLN A 59 10.43 -14.00 -11.45
N LEU A 60 9.18 -13.97 -11.02
CA LEU A 60 8.58 -14.94 -10.10
C LEU A 60 7.86 -16.02 -10.88
N LEU A 61 7.97 -17.26 -10.43
CA LEU A 61 7.19 -18.38 -10.92
C LEU A 61 6.28 -18.86 -9.78
N LEU A 62 4.99 -18.59 -9.90
CA LEU A 62 4.02 -19.04 -8.91
C LEU A 62 3.87 -20.56 -8.95
N SER A 63 3.97 -21.20 -7.79
CA SER A 63 3.63 -22.59 -7.64
C SER A 63 2.11 -22.81 -7.79
N LYS A 64 1.69 -24.01 -8.17
CA LYS A 64 0.25 -24.37 -8.22
C LYS A 64 -0.44 -24.14 -6.87
N ALA A 65 0.25 -24.44 -5.78
CA ALA A 65 -0.25 -24.21 -4.43
C ALA A 65 -0.46 -22.72 -4.15
N LYS A 66 0.45 -21.84 -4.62
CA LYS A 66 0.32 -20.38 -4.48
C LYS A 66 -0.81 -19.84 -5.33
N ILE A 67 -0.96 -20.29 -6.58
CA ILE A 67 -2.09 -19.92 -7.45
C ILE A 67 -3.40 -20.28 -6.75
N PHE A 68 -3.53 -21.52 -6.26
CA PHE A 68 -4.70 -21.96 -5.52
C PHE A 68 -4.98 -21.09 -4.30
N GLN A 69 -3.96 -20.81 -3.47
CA GLN A 69 -4.08 -19.92 -2.30
C GLN A 69 -4.59 -18.53 -2.67
N LEU A 70 -4.05 -17.92 -3.73
CA LEU A 70 -4.45 -16.58 -4.19
C LEU A 70 -5.90 -16.58 -4.70
N VAL A 71 -6.28 -17.59 -5.47
CA VAL A 71 -7.65 -17.75 -5.99
C VAL A 71 -8.65 -17.87 -4.83
N GLU A 72 -8.38 -18.74 -3.84
CA GLU A 72 -9.26 -18.91 -2.68
C GLU A 72 -9.32 -17.64 -1.81
N THR A 73 -8.19 -16.90 -1.70
CA THR A 73 -8.17 -15.62 -1.00
C THR A 73 -9.05 -14.59 -1.72
N ILE A 74 -8.92 -14.45 -3.04
CA ILE A 74 -9.72 -13.49 -3.83
C ILE A 74 -11.19 -13.90 -3.80
N LYS A 75 -11.51 -15.18 -3.93
CA LYS A 75 -12.88 -15.70 -3.80
C LYS A 75 -13.49 -15.37 -2.43
N SER A 76 -12.73 -15.54 -1.35
CA SER A 76 -13.18 -15.20 0.01
C SER A 76 -13.45 -13.70 0.14
N LEU A 77 -12.52 -12.84 -0.32
CA LEU A 77 -12.68 -11.39 -0.30
C LEU A 77 -13.86 -10.93 -1.16
N HIS A 78 -14.06 -11.55 -2.34
CA HIS A 78 -15.20 -11.26 -3.21
C HIS A 78 -16.52 -11.68 -2.56
N SER A 79 -16.60 -12.87 -1.97
CA SER A 79 -17.80 -13.33 -1.26
C SER A 79 -18.18 -12.40 -0.10
N GLU A 80 -17.20 -11.86 0.62
CA GLU A 80 -17.44 -10.85 1.65
C GLU A 80 -17.95 -9.53 1.04
N SER A 81 -17.42 -9.12 -0.11
CA SER A 81 -17.82 -7.86 -0.75
C SER A 81 -19.27 -7.87 -1.22
N ILE A 82 -19.79 -9.01 -1.68
CA ILE A 82 -21.16 -9.16 -2.16
C ILE A 82 -22.19 -8.76 -1.09
N ASN A 83 -21.90 -9.00 0.19
CA ASN A 83 -22.81 -8.62 1.29
C ASN A 83 -23.05 -7.11 1.38
N PHE A 84 -22.16 -6.29 0.81
CA PHE A 84 -22.27 -4.82 0.77
C PHE A 84 -22.90 -4.31 -0.52
N GLN A 85 -23.25 -5.20 -1.47
CA GLN A 85 -23.88 -4.89 -2.76
C GLN A 85 -23.11 -3.81 -3.55
N PRO A 86 -21.80 -3.97 -3.80
CA PRO A 86 -21.05 -2.98 -4.54
C PRO A 86 -21.53 -2.88 -5.99
N PHE A 87 -21.59 -1.65 -6.51
CA PHE A 87 -21.89 -1.41 -7.93
C PHE A 87 -20.81 -2.01 -8.84
N THR A 88 -19.56 -1.98 -8.39
CA THR A 88 -18.44 -2.61 -9.09
C THR A 88 -17.45 -3.25 -8.10
N THR A 89 -16.83 -4.35 -8.54
CA THR A 89 -15.71 -5.00 -7.85
C THR A 89 -14.51 -5.04 -8.77
N ILE A 90 -13.41 -4.45 -8.33
CA ILE A 90 -12.15 -4.36 -9.06
C ILE A 90 -11.12 -5.28 -8.39
N VAL A 91 -10.44 -6.11 -9.19
CA VAL A 91 -9.31 -6.91 -8.72
C VAL A 91 -8.05 -6.44 -9.43
N VAL A 92 -7.09 -5.95 -8.67
CA VAL A 92 -5.81 -5.48 -9.20
C VAL A 92 -4.63 -6.23 -8.62
N GLY A 93 -3.57 -6.29 -9.39
CA GLY A 93 -2.27 -6.78 -8.94
C GLY A 93 -1.20 -5.73 -9.17
N THR A 94 -0.23 -5.66 -8.27
CA THR A 94 0.84 -4.68 -8.29
C THR A 94 2.20 -5.33 -8.60
N GLU A 95 3.29 -4.83 -8.10
CA GLU A 95 4.66 -5.18 -8.47
C GLU A 95 4.94 -6.69 -8.52
N ALA A 96 4.57 -7.46 -7.49
CA ALA A 96 4.85 -8.90 -7.49
C ALA A 96 4.17 -9.64 -8.66
N LEU A 97 2.95 -9.23 -9.04
CA LEU A 97 2.24 -9.82 -10.17
C LEU A 97 2.76 -9.31 -11.51
N ARG A 98 3.31 -8.09 -11.59
CA ARG A 98 4.05 -7.62 -12.78
C ARG A 98 5.28 -8.49 -13.08
N LEU A 99 5.93 -8.96 -12.03
CA LEU A 99 7.12 -9.83 -12.13
C LEU A 99 6.77 -11.31 -12.33
N THR A 100 5.51 -11.68 -12.29
CA THR A 100 5.08 -13.09 -12.37
C THR A 100 5.09 -13.60 -13.82
N GLN A 101 5.89 -14.66 -14.08
CA GLN A 101 6.04 -15.28 -15.39
C GLN A 101 4.76 -15.98 -15.86
N ASN A 102 4.12 -16.73 -14.99
CA ASN A 102 2.90 -17.48 -15.29
C ASN A 102 1.63 -16.75 -14.84
N ILE A 103 1.59 -15.43 -15.01
CA ILE A 103 0.44 -14.59 -14.62
C ILE A 103 -0.85 -14.96 -15.36
N ALA A 104 -0.75 -15.50 -16.59
CA ALA A 104 -1.90 -15.94 -17.38
C ALA A 104 -2.68 -17.04 -16.68
N GLU A 105 -1.98 -18.02 -16.07
CA GLU A 105 -2.61 -19.12 -15.31
C GLU A 105 -3.40 -18.57 -14.12
N LEU A 106 -2.84 -17.59 -13.39
CA LEU A 106 -3.53 -16.96 -12.26
C LEU A 106 -4.77 -16.18 -12.72
N LYS A 107 -4.66 -15.39 -13.81
CA LYS A 107 -5.79 -14.63 -14.37
C LYS A 107 -6.94 -15.56 -14.78
N GLU A 108 -6.61 -16.64 -15.47
CA GLU A 108 -7.60 -17.63 -15.91
C GLU A 108 -8.28 -18.30 -14.72
N ALA A 109 -7.51 -18.74 -13.71
CA ALA A 109 -8.06 -19.39 -12.53
C ALA A 109 -8.99 -18.47 -11.71
N ILE A 110 -8.64 -17.17 -11.58
CA ILE A 110 -9.49 -16.16 -10.94
C ILE A 110 -10.79 -16.00 -11.73
N MET A 111 -10.69 -15.82 -13.05
CA MET A 111 -11.87 -15.64 -13.91
C MET A 111 -12.82 -16.84 -13.81
N GLN A 112 -12.28 -18.07 -13.90
CA GLN A 112 -13.09 -19.28 -13.82
C GLN A 112 -13.77 -19.46 -12.46
N THR A 113 -13.11 -19.04 -11.37
CA THR A 113 -13.61 -19.25 -10.01
C THR A 113 -14.56 -18.16 -9.53
N THR A 114 -14.31 -16.90 -9.93
CA THR A 114 -15.01 -15.72 -9.38
C THR A 114 -15.79 -14.91 -10.42
N GLY A 115 -15.54 -15.12 -11.70
CA GLY A 115 -16.06 -14.26 -12.79
C GLY A 115 -15.40 -12.88 -12.87
N LEU A 116 -14.38 -12.62 -12.03
CA LEU A 116 -13.69 -11.32 -12.00
C LEU A 116 -12.41 -11.36 -12.83
N SER A 117 -12.12 -10.24 -13.50
CA SER A 117 -10.86 -10.04 -14.22
C SER A 117 -9.79 -9.46 -13.30
N LEU A 118 -8.62 -10.10 -13.25
CA LEU A 118 -7.43 -9.53 -12.60
C LEU A 118 -6.71 -8.58 -13.56
N VAL A 119 -6.64 -7.30 -13.20
CA VAL A 119 -5.86 -6.27 -13.91
C VAL A 119 -4.51 -6.09 -13.23
N VAL A 120 -3.41 -6.31 -13.93
CA VAL A 120 -2.06 -6.03 -13.41
C VAL A 120 -1.69 -4.60 -13.78
N LEU A 121 -1.61 -3.73 -12.77
CA LEU A 121 -1.33 -2.31 -12.96
C LEU A 121 0.13 -2.09 -13.38
N THR A 122 0.37 -1.17 -14.29
CA THR A 122 1.70 -0.61 -14.53
C THR A 122 2.15 0.21 -13.31
N GLY A 123 3.46 0.43 -13.16
CA GLY A 123 3.97 1.30 -12.08
C GLY A 123 3.38 2.73 -12.14
N LYS A 124 3.13 3.24 -13.36
CA LYS A 124 2.49 4.54 -13.57
C LYS A 124 1.05 4.56 -13.07
N GLN A 125 0.22 3.57 -13.44
CA GLN A 125 -1.16 3.45 -12.97
C GLN A 125 -1.22 3.29 -11.43
N GLU A 126 -0.30 2.52 -10.86
CA GLU A 126 -0.20 2.35 -9.40
C GLU A 126 0.08 3.70 -8.72
N ALA A 127 1.06 4.47 -9.20
CA ALA A 127 1.40 5.78 -8.65
C ALA A 127 0.28 6.83 -8.85
N GLU A 128 -0.37 6.85 -10.03
CA GLU A 128 -1.55 7.69 -10.27
C GLU A 128 -2.69 7.33 -9.32
N GLY A 129 -2.95 6.03 -9.12
CA GLY A 129 -3.95 5.57 -8.16
C GLY A 129 -3.62 5.97 -6.71
N ILE A 130 -2.34 5.96 -6.32
CA ILE A 130 -1.89 6.45 -5.01
C ILE A 130 -2.14 7.95 -4.88
N ALA A 131 -1.78 8.76 -5.90
CA ALA A 131 -1.99 10.21 -5.89
C ALA A 131 -3.47 10.55 -5.75
N LEU A 132 -4.32 9.89 -6.54
CA LEU A 132 -5.78 10.04 -6.46
C LEU A 132 -6.30 9.60 -5.09
N GLY A 133 -5.79 8.49 -4.53
CA GLY A 133 -6.13 8.06 -3.18
C GLY A 133 -5.85 9.13 -2.14
N ILE A 134 -4.67 9.71 -2.15
CA ILE A 134 -4.28 10.82 -1.26
C ILE A 134 -5.25 11.99 -1.39
N LYS A 135 -5.67 12.33 -2.60
CA LYS A 135 -6.62 13.43 -2.85
C LYS A 135 -8.04 13.12 -2.34
N THR A 136 -8.40 11.86 -2.10
CA THR A 136 -9.67 11.52 -1.43
C THR A 136 -9.63 11.71 0.09
N ASP A 137 -8.45 11.93 0.69
CA ASP A 137 -8.32 12.22 2.11
C ASP A 137 -8.65 13.70 2.36
N PRO A 138 -9.67 14.01 3.19
CA PRO A 138 -10.08 15.40 3.45
C PRO A 138 -8.97 16.30 4.02
N GLN A 139 -7.91 15.69 4.55
CA GLN A 139 -6.75 16.43 5.07
C GLN A 139 -5.83 16.95 3.96
N PHE A 140 -5.89 16.34 2.76
CA PHE A 140 -5.01 16.62 1.63
C PHE A 140 -5.77 16.96 0.34
N ASP A 141 -7.10 17.01 0.35
CA ASP A 141 -7.95 17.28 -0.82
C ASP A 141 -7.63 18.60 -1.51
N LYS A 142 -7.26 19.63 -0.72
CA LYS A 142 -6.90 20.97 -1.20
C LYS A 142 -5.42 21.17 -1.49
N LEU A 143 -4.58 20.15 -1.23
CA LEU A 143 -3.15 20.26 -1.40
C LEU A 143 -2.76 20.04 -2.86
N GLU A 144 -2.34 21.08 -3.56
CA GLU A 144 -2.01 21.02 -4.99
C GLU A 144 -0.59 20.52 -5.27
N ASP A 145 0.34 20.80 -4.35
CA ASP A 145 1.76 20.46 -4.46
C ASP A 145 2.22 19.62 -3.28
N PHE A 146 2.68 18.39 -3.54
CA PHE A 146 3.23 17.51 -2.51
C PHE A 146 4.11 16.42 -3.11
N HIS A 147 4.99 15.88 -2.29
CA HIS A 147 5.61 14.58 -2.53
C HIS A 147 4.86 13.51 -1.75
N ALA A 148 4.85 12.29 -2.28
CA ALA A 148 4.35 11.16 -1.52
C ALA A 148 5.18 9.92 -1.78
N PHE A 149 5.12 8.98 -0.84
CA PHE A 149 5.58 7.63 -1.05
C PHE A 149 4.59 6.61 -0.49
N ASP A 150 4.51 5.45 -1.16
CA ASP A 150 3.85 4.25 -0.65
C ASP A 150 4.90 3.14 -0.49
N LEU A 151 5.09 2.66 0.75
CA LEU A 151 6.01 1.57 1.00
C LEU A 151 5.24 0.26 1.09
N GLY A 152 5.32 -0.50 0.00
CA GLY A 152 4.79 -1.84 -0.10
C GLY A 152 5.74 -2.95 0.38
N GLY A 153 5.37 -4.20 0.09
CA GLY A 153 6.24 -5.35 0.33
C GLY A 153 7.32 -5.51 -0.74
N GLY A 154 6.98 -5.32 -2.00
CA GLY A 154 7.89 -5.50 -3.13
C GLY A 154 8.57 -4.21 -3.57
N SER A 155 7.82 -3.13 -3.65
CA SER A 155 8.26 -1.85 -4.17
C SER A 155 8.07 -0.69 -3.17
N LEU A 156 8.73 0.41 -3.50
CA LEU A 156 8.53 1.74 -2.96
C LEU A 156 8.15 2.63 -4.14
N GLU A 157 6.95 3.16 -4.13
CA GLU A 157 6.49 4.18 -5.06
C GLU A 157 6.84 5.54 -4.49
N VAL A 158 7.46 6.42 -5.30
CA VAL A 158 7.68 7.82 -4.97
C VAL A 158 7.08 8.67 -6.07
N LEU A 159 6.34 9.69 -5.69
CA LEU A 159 5.65 10.57 -6.64
C LEU A 159 5.77 12.04 -6.23
N GLU A 160 5.78 12.90 -7.23
CA GLU A 160 5.67 14.34 -7.10
C GLU A 160 4.37 14.80 -7.77
N VAL A 161 3.55 15.51 -7.01
CA VAL A 161 2.33 16.18 -7.51
C VAL A 161 2.58 17.67 -7.51
N LYS A 162 2.24 18.32 -8.63
CA LYS A 162 2.26 19.78 -8.80
C LYS A 162 1.02 20.24 -9.53
N GLN A 163 0.40 21.29 -9.00
CA GLN A 163 -0.84 21.84 -9.57
C GLN A 163 -1.87 20.73 -9.84
N ASN A 164 -2.04 19.83 -8.87
CA ASN A 164 -2.91 18.65 -8.96
C ASN A 164 -2.56 17.66 -10.10
N LYS A 165 -1.34 17.70 -10.65
CA LYS A 165 -0.88 16.76 -11.67
C LYS A 165 0.30 15.95 -11.17
N VAL A 166 0.30 14.66 -11.44
CA VAL A 166 1.47 13.80 -11.18
C VAL A 166 2.53 14.12 -12.22
N VAL A 167 3.61 14.77 -11.79
CA VAL A 167 4.71 15.21 -12.68
C VAL A 167 5.92 14.27 -12.65
N LEU A 168 6.02 13.44 -11.60
CA LEU A 168 7.05 12.42 -11.48
C LEU A 168 6.48 11.21 -10.77
N THR A 169 6.79 10.02 -11.28
CA THR A 169 6.53 8.76 -10.59
C THR A 169 7.71 7.82 -10.77
N GLU A 170 8.14 7.20 -9.68
CA GLU A 170 9.14 6.15 -9.70
C GLU A 170 8.69 4.98 -8.83
N SER A 171 8.77 3.77 -9.37
CA SER A 171 8.54 2.54 -8.63
C SER A 171 9.86 1.79 -8.55
N MET A 172 10.36 1.62 -7.34
CA MET A 172 11.68 1.03 -7.09
C MET A 172 11.53 -0.26 -6.28
N PRO A 173 12.37 -1.30 -6.52
CA PRO A 173 12.36 -2.57 -5.77
C PRO A 173 12.97 -2.39 -4.37
N LEU A 174 12.42 -1.44 -3.60
CA LEU A 174 12.80 -1.06 -2.24
C LEU A 174 11.74 -1.43 -1.21
N GLY A 175 10.80 -2.29 -1.58
CA GLY A 175 9.80 -2.80 -0.65
C GLY A 175 10.41 -3.61 0.49
N SER A 176 9.74 -3.64 1.64
CA SER A 176 10.27 -4.25 2.86
C SER A 176 10.54 -5.76 2.74
N VAL A 177 9.74 -6.51 1.97
CA VAL A 177 9.99 -7.94 1.70
C VAL A 177 11.12 -8.11 0.69
N ALA A 178 11.18 -7.29 -0.36
CA ALA A 178 12.22 -7.36 -1.37
C ALA A 178 13.62 -7.13 -0.76
N LEU A 179 13.74 -6.12 0.10
CA LEU A 179 15.00 -5.83 0.79
C LEU A 179 15.34 -6.87 1.86
N LEU A 180 14.35 -7.39 2.60
CA LEU A 180 14.55 -8.51 3.51
C LEU A 180 15.19 -9.68 2.80
N GLN A 181 14.56 -10.15 1.70
CA GLN A 181 15.05 -11.30 0.93
C GLN A 181 16.44 -11.08 0.33
N LYS A 182 16.78 -9.84 0.03
CA LYS A 182 18.06 -9.50 -0.59
C LYS A 182 19.22 -9.48 0.41
N PHE A 183 18.97 -9.04 1.64
CA PHE A 183 20.06 -8.72 2.59
C PHE A 183 20.02 -9.49 3.89
N ILE A 184 18.88 -10.09 4.28
CA ILE A 184 18.71 -10.71 5.58
C ILE A 184 18.64 -12.23 5.45
N GLN A 185 19.60 -12.92 6.02
CA GLN A 185 19.66 -14.39 6.01
C GLN A 185 18.86 -15.01 7.16
N GLN A 186 18.81 -14.34 8.30
CA GLN A 186 18.16 -14.82 9.53
C GLN A 186 17.11 -13.82 10.01
N PRO A 187 15.93 -13.76 9.37
CA PRO A 187 14.90 -12.73 9.66
C PRO A 187 14.33 -12.78 11.09
N ALA A 188 14.48 -13.93 11.77
CA ALA A 188 14.03 -14.09 13.15
C ALA A 188 14.96 -13.41 14.17
N GLU A 189 16.22 -13.19 13.81
CA GLU A 189 17.24 -12.61 14.68
C GLU A 189 17.25 -11.07 14.66
N PRO A 190 17.93 -10.41 15.60
CA PRO A 190 18.17 -8.97 15.54
C PRO A 190 18.90 -8.59 14.24
N LEU A 191 18.55 -7.42 13.67
CA LEU A 191 19.28 -6.87 12.52
C LEU A 191 20.62 -6.30 12.97
N GLY A 192 21.73 -6.90 12.48
CA GLY A 192 23.07 -6.40 12.73
C GLY A 192 23.34 -5.03 12.05
N GLU A 193 24.32 -4.30 12.56
CA GLU A 193 24.70 -2.97 12.02
C GLU A 193 25.06 -3.03 10.52
N LYS A 194 25.71 -4.10 10.07
CA LYS A 194 26.04 -4.30 8.65
C LYS A 194 24.81 -4.41 7.78
N GLU A 195 23.80 -5.16 8.21
CA GLU A 195 22.53 -5.34 7.50
C GLU A 195 21.75 -4.03 7.44
N GLN A 196 21.66 -3.32 8.57
CA GLN A 196 21.04 -2.00 8.65
C GLN A 196 21.73 -1.01 7.69
N SER A 197 23.05 -0.95 7.69
CA SER A 197 23.85 -0.11 6.81
C SER A 197 23.64 -0.46 5.32
N LEU A 198 23.54 -1.74 4.96
CA LEU A 198 23.28 -2.18 3.59
C LEU A 198 21.89 -1.77 3.10
N ILE A 199 20.87 -1.93 3.94
CA ILE A 199 19.50 -1.51 3.60
C ILE A 199 19.46 0.00 3.39
N LEU A 200 19.97 0.77 4.35
CA LEU A 200 19.95 2.22 4.31
C LEU A 200 20.75 2.78 3.12
N SER A 201 21.97 2.29 2.89
CA SER A 201 22.81 2.74 1.78
C SER A 201 22.22 2.35 0.41
N THR A 202 21.63 1.16 0.28
CA THR A 202 20.96 0.74 -0.95
C THR A 202 19.75 1.62 -1.23
N THR A 203 18.93 1.90 -0.22
CA THR A 203 17.78 2.80 -0.33
C THR A 203 18.22 4.18 -0.79
N LYS A 204 19.21 4.77 -0.11
CA LYS A 204 19.72 6.11 -0.44
C LYS A 204 20.31 6.17 -1.86
N LYS A 205 21.12 5.19 -2.24
CA LYS A 205 21.72 5.13 -3.57
C LYS A 205 20.68 5.02 -4.67
N MET A 206 19.65 4.18 -4.48
CA MET A 206 18.62 3.97 -5.47
C MET A 206 17.73 5.19 -5.61
N LEU A 207 17.32 5.83 -4.51
CA LEU A 207 16.59 7.09 -4.53
C LEU A 207 17.36 8.20 -5.23
N ALA A 208 18.63 8.40 -4.87
CA ALA A 208 19.47 9.43 -5.48
C ALA A 208 19.67 9.22 -6.99
N SER A 209 19.72 7.96 -7.46
CA SER A 209 19.88 7.64 -8.88
C SER A 209 18.60 7.83 -9.68
N ASN A 210 17.43 7.56 -9.10
CA ASN A 210 16.14 7.60 -9.80
C ASN A 210 15.39 8.93 -9.61
N LEU A 211 15.74 9.71 -8.57
CA LEU A 211 15.07 10.98 -8.25
C LEU A 211 16.02 12.20 -8.33
N PRO A 212 16.91 12.32 -9.35
CA PRO A 212 17.94 13.38 -9.36
C PRO A 212 17.36 14.79 -9.53
N LYS A 213 16.10 14.91 -9.93
CA LYS A 213 15.43 16.20 -10.20
C LYS A 213 14.35 16.55 -9.20
N LEU A 214 14.15 15.74 -8.17
CA LEU A 214 13.13 16.00 -7.18
C LEU A 214 13.49 17.28 -6.40
N LYS A 215 12.64 18.29 -6.50
CA LYS A 215 12.85 19.56 -5.80
C LYS A 215 12.36 19.44 -4.35
N PRO A 216 12.95 20.17 -3.40
CA PRO A 216 12.40 20.22 -2.05
C PRO A 216 10.91 20.58 -2.05
N CYS A 217 10.09 19.82 -1.33
CA CYS A 217 8.69 20.09 -1.14
C CYS A 217 8.38 20.21 0.35
N ARG A 218 7.37 21.00 0.69
CA ARG A 218 6.97 21.24 2.08
C ARG A 218 6.28 20.01 2.70
N PHE A 219 5.57 19.25 1.88
CA PHE A 219 4.77 18.11 2.35
C PHE A 219 5.29 16.82 1.76
N LEU A 220 5.66 15.88 2.63
CA LEU A 220 5.89 14.49 2.28
C LEU A 220 4.79 13.65 2.91
N ILE A 221 3.95 13.04 2.08
CA ILE A 221 2.84 12.21 2.51
C ILE A 221 3.27 10.74 2.40
N ALA A 222 3.00 9.96 3.43
CA ALA A 222 3.36 8.56 3.49
C ALA A 222 2.14 7.66 3.63
N SER A 223 2.10 6.62 2.82
CA SER A 223 1.16 5.50 2.92
C SER A 223 1.90 4.16 2.93
N GLY A 224 1.15 3.06 3.00
CA GLY A 224 1.71 1.72 3.04
C GLY A 224 1.69 1.05 4.40
N GLY A 225 2.00 -0.25 4.39
CA GLY A 225 1.81 -1.07 5.60
C GLY A 225 2.71 -0.72 6.76
N THR A 226 3.96 -0.34 6.50
CA THR A 226 4.92 -0.02 7.56
C THR A 226 4.50 1.23 8.32
N ILE A 227 4.15 2.32 7.62
CA ILE A 227 3.79 3.58 8.27
C ILE A 227 2.48 3.48 9.07
N VAL A 228 1.53 2.65 8.60
CA VAL A 228 0.32 2.33 9.36
C VAL A 228 0.66 1.69 10.71
N HIS A 229 1.63 0.76 10.75
CA HIS A 229 2.03 0.14 12.01
C HIS A 229 2.88 1.07 12.88
N VAL A 230 3.69 1.97 12.31
CA VAL A 230 4.31 3.07 13.06
C VAL A 230 3.24 3.85 13.81
N ARG A 231 2.18 4.24 13.12
CA ARG A 231 1.07 4.95 13.75
C ARG A 231 0.42 4.16 14.88
N LYS A 232 0.11 2.88 14.64
CA LYS A 232 -0.49 2.00 15.65
C LYS A 232 0.37 1.88 16.92
N ILE A 233 1.69 1.77 16.76
CA ILE A 233 2.63 1.72 17.88
C ILE A 233 2.59 3.01 18.68
N LEU A 234 2.67 4.16 18.01
CA LEU A 234 2.75 5.47 18.65
C LEU A 234 1.43 5.89 19.32
N ASP A 235 0.31 5.49 18.76
CA ASP A 235 -1.00 5.75 19.34
C ASP A 235 -1.42 4.68 20.36
N GLY A 236 -0.66 3.59 20.50
CA GLY A 236 -0.92 2.49 21.44
C GLY A 236 -2.16 1.66 21.10
N ILE A 237 -2.61 1.66 19.84
CA ILE A 237 -3.85 1.00 19.41
C ILE A 237 -3.59 -0.03 18.31
N SER A 238 -4.41 -1.08 18.27
CA SER A 238 -4.27 -2.15 17.28
C SER A 238 -5.22 -2.01 16.09
N VAL A 239 -6.33 -1.30 16.25
CA VAL A 239 -7.37 -1.11 15.22
C VAL A 239 -7.76 0.35 15.14
N TYR A 240 -7.87 0.90 13.92
CA TYR A 240 -8.43 2.22 13.66
C TYR A 240 -9.84 2.09 13.11
N ASN A 241 -10.69 3.05 13.48
CA ASN A 241 -11.90 3.35 12.74
C ASN A 241 -11.54 4.46 11.72
N ASP A 242 -11.43 4.12 10.45
CA ASP A 242 -10.92 5.01 9.40
C ASP A 242 -11.77 6.28 9.20
N ASN A 243 -13.01 6.28 9.65
CA ASN A 243 -13.93 7.43 9.49
C ASN A 243 -13.68 8.57 10.50
N SER A 244 -12.79 8.39 11.48
CA SER A 244 -12.56 9.37 12.56
C SER A 244 -11.08 9.63 12.86
N VAL A 245 -10.19 9.41 11.89
CA VAL A 245 -8.76 9.44 12.16
C VAL A 245 -8.21 10.86 12.03
N GLU A 246 -7.67 11.40 13.11
CA GLU A 246 -6.97 12.69 13.11
C GLU A 246 -5.70 12.66 12.26
N HIS A 247 -5.31 13.82 11.75
CA HIS A 247 -4.04 14.02 11.06
C HIS A 247 -2.86 13.63 11.95
N LYS A 248 -1.95 12.82 11.41
CA LYS A 248 -0.75 12.42 12.12
C LYS A 248 0.51 12.78 11.36
N ILE A 249 1.44 13.41 12.08
CA ILE A 249 2.76 13.76 11.59
C ILE A 249 3.79 12.98 12.40
N PHE A 250 4.77 12.41 11.73
CA PHE A 250 5.89 11.74 12.36
C PHE A 250 7.19 12.51 12.09
N ASP A 251 7.91 12.83 13.14
CA ASP A 251 9.25 13.41 13.03
C ASP A 251 10.29 12.31 12.74
N ARG A 252 11.35 12.67 12.00
CA ARG A 252 12.45 11.75 11.71
C ARG A 252 13.06 11.15 12.96
N ALA A 253 13.19 11.93 14.03
CA ALA A 253 13.70 11.44 15.32
C ALA A 253 12.85 10.31 15.88
N CYS A 254 11.53 10.38 15.74
CA CYS A 254 10.62 9.31 16.17
C CYS A 254 10.83 8.02 15.37
N ILE A 255 10.99 8.12 14.05
CA ILE A 255 11.29 6.95 13.19
C ILE A 255 12.65 6.36 13.58
N GLN A 256 13.64 7.18 13.82
CA GLN A 256 14.97 6.74 14.24
C GLN A 256 14.94 6.00 15.59
N GLN A 257 14.24 6.51 16.58
CA GLN A 257 14.06 5.83 17.86
C GLN A 257 13.39 4.46 17.71
N LEU A 258 12.40 4.33 16.82
CA LEU A 258 11.79 3.04 16.51
C LEU A 258 12.80 2.09 15.84
N VAL A 259 13.62 2.56 14.90
CA VAL A 259 14.68 1.75 14.27
C VAL A 259 15.63 1.21 15.33
N GLU A 260 16.18 2.08 16.19
CA GLU A 260 17.10 1.69 17.27
C GLU A 260 16.48 0.67 18.22
N SER A 261 15.22 0.88 18.58
CA SER A 261 14.51 0.00 19.52
C SER A 261 14.16 -1.38 18.90
N ILE A 262 13.80 -1.44 17.61
CA ILE A 262 13.28 -2.67 17.00
C ILE A 262 14.38 -3.52 16.36
N CYS A 263 15.40 -2.90 15.78
CA CYS A 263 16.47 -3.64 15.11
C CYS A 263 17.26 -4.53 16.07
N GLY A 264 17.43 -4.10 17.32
CA GLY A 264 18.11 -4.88 18.36
C GLY A 264 17.30 -6.05 18.94
N LEU A 265 16.04 -6.23 18.53
CA LEU A 265 15.16 -7.28 19.05
C LEU A 265 15.07 -8.44 18.07
N ASN A 266 15.00 -9.68 18.57
CA ASN A 266 14.60 -10.83 17.78
C ASN A 266 13.08 -10.83 17.55
N MET A 267 12.58 -11.75 16.71
CA MET A 267 11.18 -11.77 16.31
C MET A 267 10.21 -12.06 17.47
N ALA A 268 10.61 -12.88 18.44
CA ALA A 268 9.82 -13.17 19.64
C ALA A 268 9.71 -11.94 20.56
N GLU A 269 10.81 -11.24 20.75
CA GLU A 269 10.84 -9.98 21.52
C GLU A 269 10.04 -8.87 20.84
N ARG A 270 10.13 -8.74 19.50
CA ARG A 270 9.30 -7.80 18.72
C ARG A 270 7.82 -8.07 18.94
N LYS A 271 7.37 -9.34 18.92
CA LYS A 271 5.99 -9.74 19.14
C LYS A 271 5.48 -9.32 20.53
N ILE A 272 6.33 -9.47 21.55
CA ILE A 272 5.96 -9.11 22.92
C ILE A 272 5.91 -7.59 23.10
N ARG A 273 6.95 -6.90 22.63
CA ARG A 273 7.11 -5.45 22.87
C ARG A 273 6.22 -4.59 21.97
N TYR A 274 5.87 -5.08 20.79
CA TYR A 274 5.07 -4.36 19.78
C TYR A 274 3.90 -5.20 19.27
N PRO A 275 2.92 -5.51 20.13
CA PRO A 275 1.76 -6.35 19.77
C PRO A 275 0.89 -5.74 18.65
N GLN A 276 1.09 -4.46 18.33
CA GLN A 276 0.44 -3.76 17.22
C GLN A 276 0.96 -4.22 15.84
N ILE A 277 2.13 -4.90 15.78
CA ILE A 277 2.69 -5.44 14.54
C ILE A 277 2.16 -6.86 14.35
N PRO A 278 1.44 -7.15 13.25
CA PRO A 278 1.00 -8.51 12.95
C PRO A 278 2.17 -9.48 12.78
N VAL A 279 1.96 -10.74 13.11
CA VAL A 279 3.02 -11.77 13.10
C VAL A 279 3.67 -11.91 11.72
N ASP A 280 2.89 -11.77 10.64
CA ASP A 280 3.35 -11.83 9.25
C ASP A 280 4.17 -10.61 8.80
N ARG A 281 4.39 -9.63 9.71
CA ARG A 281 5.18 -8.41 9.46
C ARG A 281 6.35 -8.22 10.41
N LEU A 282 6.48 -9.04 11.44
CA LEU A 282 7.53 -8.88 12.46
C LEU A 282 8.95 -8.94 11.89
N ASP A 283 9.15 -9.70 10.82
CA ASP A 283 10.42 -9.84 10.12
C ASP A 283 10.73 -8.66 9.20
N ILE A 284 9.72 -8.14 8.49
CA ILE A 284 9.88 -7.08 7.48
C ILE A 284 9.79 -5.66 8.06
N PHE A 285 9.21 -5.50 9.25
CA PHE A 285 8.94 -4.19 9.82
C PHE A 285 10.23 -3.36 10.09
N PRO A 286 11.32 -3.92 10.65
CA PRO A 286 12.58 -3.19 10.82
C PRO A 286 13.16 -2.72 9.49
N VAL A 287 13.05 -3.55 8.44
CA VAL A 287 13.50 -3.23 7.08
C VAL A 287 12.71 -2.04 6.52
N GLY A 288 11.39 -2.07 6.70
CA GLY A 288 10.52 -0.96 6.27
C GLY A 288 10.82 0.35 6.98
N LEU A 289 11.13 0.32 8.28
CA LEU A 289 11.56 1.53 9.03
C LEU A 289 12.85 2.12 8.49
N LEU A 290 13.87 1.28 8.21
CA LEU A 290 15.13 1.71 7.60
C LEU A 290 14.90 2.32 6.21
N THR A 291 13.98 1.75 5.42
CA THR A 291 13.62 2.31 4.11
C THR A 291 12.98 3.70 4.27
N ILE A 292 12.03 3.87 5.20
CA ILE A 292 11.41 5.17 5.47
C ILE A 292 12.46 6.20 5.92
N LEU A 293 13.38 5.81 6.81
CA LEU A 293 14.47 6.67 7.26
C LEU A 293 15.34 7.11 6.07
N GLY A 294 15.69 6.18 5.17
CA GLY A 294 16.44 6.47 3.96
C GLY A 294 15.73 7.46 3.01
N VAL A 295 14.40 7.34 2.86
CA VAL A 295 13.58 8.29 2.09
C VAL A 295 13.67 9.69 2.72
N MET A 296 13.46 9.80 4.02
CA MET A 296 13.50 11.08 4.74
C MET A 296 14.88 11.75 4.64
N GLU A 297 15.96 10.96 4.70
CA GLU A 297 17.32 11.47 4.58
C GLU A 297 17.63 12.00 3.17
N VAL A 298 17.29 11.26 2.12
CA VAL A 298 17.54 11.67 0.73
C VAL A 298 16.72 12.88 0.32
N LEU A 299 15.47 12.94 0.77
CA LEU A 299 14.59 14.08 0.48
C LEU A 299 14.83 15.28 1.41
N HIS A 300 15.75 15.17 2.37
CA HIS A 300 16.04 16.20 3.37
C HIS A 300 14.81 16.69 4.13
N ILE A 301 13.90 15.75 4.45
CA ILE A 301 12.63 16.03 5.11
C ILE A 301 12.65 15.47 6.54
N ASN A 302 12.25 16.31 7.51
CA ASN A 302 12.20 15.95 8.92
C ASN A 302 10.81 15.50 9.39
N LYS A 303 9.77 15.69 8.58
CA LYS A 303 8.39 15.38 8.95
C LYS A 303 7.67 14.65 7.81
N ILE A 304 6.99 13.58 8.11
CA ILE A 304 6.09 12.88 7.20
C ILE A 304 4.65 12.97 7.70
N HIS A 305 3.74 13.20 6.76
CA HIS A 305 2.30 13.23 6.99
C HIS A 305 1.71 11.87 6.62
N HIS A 306 1.02 11.24 7.53
CA HIS A 306 0.44 9.92 7.27
C HIS A 306 -0.98 10.03 6.72
N THR A 307 -1.28 9.20 5.72
CA THR A 307 -2.64 8.93 5.25
C THR A 307 -2.92 7.42 5.21
N PHE A 308 -4.17 7.03 5.44
CA PHE A 308 -4.66 5.67 5.14
C PHE A 308 -5.11 5.54 3.68
N HIS A 309 -5.39 6.68 3.03
CA HIS A 309 -5.86 6.72 1.66
C HIS A 309 -4.69 6.47 0.70
N ASN A 310 -4.74 5.32 0.07
CA ASN A 310 -3.69 4.81 -0.84
C ASN A 310 -4.31 4.37 -2.18
N LEU A 311 -3.60 3.53 -2.94
CA LEU A 311 -4.05 2.96 -4.21
C LEU A 311 -5.52 2.50 -4.21
N ARG A 312 -5.95 1.76 -3.16
CA ARG A 312 -7.33 1.23 -3.12
C ARG A 312 -8.39 2.32 -3.06
N TYR A 313 -8.12 3.41 -2.35
CA TYR A 313 -9.01 4.56 -2.28
C TYR A 313 -9.06 5.30 -3.61
N GLY A 314 -7.92 5.47 -4.28
CA GLY A 314 -7.87 6.05 -5.62
C GLY A 314 -8.65 5.23 -6.64
N LEU A 315 -8.49 3.89 -6.63
CA LEU A 315 -9.24 2.99 -7.51
C LEU A 315 -10.73 2.92 -7.17
N ALA A 316 -11.11 3.05 -5.91
CA ALA A 316 -12.51 3.10 -5.52
C ALA A 316 -13.17 4.39 -6.04
N ALA A 317 -12.47 5.53 -5.91
CA ALA A 317 -12.95 6.83 -6.36
C ALA A 317 -12.95 6.99 -7.89
N TYR A 318 -11.97 6.35 -8.57
CA TYR A 318 -11.73 6.46 -10.01
C TYR A 318 -11.48 5.07 -10.63
N PRO A 319 -12.52 4.22 -10.71
CA PRO A 319 -12.41 2.84 -11.21
C PRO A 319 -11.94 2.75 -12.66
N GLU A 320 -12.15 3.78 -13.47
CA GLU A 320 -11.72 3.87 -14.87
C GLU A 320 -10.19 3.86 -15.04
N LEU A 321 -9.41 4.15 -14.01
CA LEU A 321 -7.95 4.13 -14.03
C LEU A 321 -7.39 2.77 -14.51
N ILE A 322 -8.06 1.68 -14.19
CA ILE A 322 -7.63 0.35 -14.61
C ILE A 322 -7.66 0.14 -16.13
N HIS A 323 -8.42 0.95 -16.87
CA HIS A 323 -8.54 0.90 -18.33
C HIS A 323 -7.59 1.87 -19.06
N GLY A 324 -6.79 2.63 -18.33
CA GLY A 324 -5.85 3.60 -18.91
C GLY A 324 -6.48 4.89 -19.43
N ASN A 325 -7.74 5.15 -19.14
CA ASN A 325 -8.51 6.28 -19.63
C ASN A 325 -8.71 7.36 -18.56
N LEU A 326 -7.65 7.94 -18.02
CA LEU A 326 -7.78 9.22 -17.34
C LEU A 326 -7.67 10.34 -18.39
N ASN A 327 -8.76 11.06 -18.63
CA ASN A 327 -8.71 12.37 -19.25
C ASN A 327 -7.83 13.27 -18.37
N GLU A 328 -6.94 14.04 -18.96
CA GLU A 328 -5.74 14.77 -18.50
C GLU A 328 -5.84 15.65 -17.24
N SER A 329 -6.75 15.42 -16.29
CA SER A 329 -6.84 16.23 -15.06
C SER A 329 -7.13 15.37 -13.83
N ILE A 330 -6.15 15.29 -12.95
CA ILE A 330 -6.34 14.93 -11.54
C ILE A 330 -6.89 16.12 -10.76
#